data_e58399b034337b704ee7f9022ab3dd94
#
_entry.id   e58399b034337b704ee7f9022ab3dd94
#
_cell.length_a   1.000
_cell.length_b   1.000
_cell.length_c   1.000
_cell.angle_alpha   90.00
_cell.angle_beta   90.00
_cell.angle_gamma   90.00
#
_symmetry.space_group_name_H-M   'P 1'
#
loop_
_entity.id
_entity.type
_entity.pdbx_description
1 polymer ?
#
loop_
_entity_poly.entity_id
_entity_poly.type
_entity_poly.pdbx_seq_one_letter_code
_entity_poly.pdbx_strand_id
1 'polypeptide(L)'
;MSVSRSVADILDHHVTFELECIDRMYLNVYVPMLQCESGVAKFFRIHRGHKFASSALMDPMTKAFVASMEHFAKREQIPVVQFQKGQRKDEVMKEHLARFDKLEGVLFIGKAQEKTPVFRTEKRRNPETGHTYPWIVRSSAMVNHFYCYCVDREFGPFFLKFCSYFPYNAKLCLNGHEYAKCQLRKEGIGFKALDNGFVSCQDRDRLQNICDQMGTDQIDALLRRWLAGLPHPFTPQDREAGYRYDLSILQAEFSLTQILDRPLSGRMLFEEIIRENLDLGRPDMVQLIFDRRVTKRTPGRFRTRVLTDGVIPSLHIDYKNSRVKQYFKQVPEVREVGARTETTINNTRDFSIGKRLINLPALRQVGFSANRRVLQVERLSQDCAVGEEAMLKLNRPVEVNGQRASALRITDMRVLALWHLLVWFRLLPCGFANRDLREHLAVLTGQEPNHITQGKMTYDLRRLRLHGMIERIPKTHRYRVTDFGFRAALFFTRTHARLYRPGFAEVLPKLPNAPPDDSPLLKHLAKIEAEIDRRVQNAKLVA
;
A
#
# COMPACT_ATOMS: atom_id res chain seq x y z
N MET A 1 11.67 25.95 27.24
CA MET A 1 11.86 25.41 25.88
C MET A 1 11.45 23.95 25.89
N SER A 2 10.32 23.59 25.28
CA SER A 2 9.94 22.19 25.16
C SER A 2 10.95 21.50 24.25
N VAL A 3 11.66 20.51 24.76
CA VAL A 3 12.54 19.66 23.97
C VAL A 3 11.64 19.04 22.90
N SER A 4 11.85 19.41 21.64
CA SER A 4 11.16 18.77 20.50
C SER A 4 11.52 17.29 20.55
N ARG A 5 10.56 16.43 20.90
CA ARG A 5 10.76 14.99 20.91
C ARG A 5 10.75 14.50 19.45
N SER A 6 11.74 13.70 19.09
CA SER A 6 11.80 13.13 17.73
C SER A 6 10.66 12.15 17.48
N VAL A 7 10.33 11.88 16.21
CA VAL A 7 9.36 10.84 15.84
C VAL A 7 9.78 9.49 16.45
N ALA A 8 11.09 9.20 16.45
CA ALA A 8 11.63 7.98 17.05
C ALA A 8 11.32 7.94 18.55
N ASP A 9 11.61 9.02 19.29
CA ASP A 9 11.35 9.10 20.74
C ASP A 9 9.86 8.90 21.05
N ILE A 10 8.98 9.52 20.25
CA ILE A 10 7.54 9.39 20.46
C ILE A 10 7.08 7.95 20.22
N LEU A 11 7.53 7.31 19.14
CA LEU A 11 7.17 5.94 18.81
C LEU A 11 7.75 4.93 19.82
N ASP A 12 8.97 5.16 20.31
CA ASP A 12 9.63 4.22 21.23
C ASP A 12 9.08 4.31 22.68
N HIS A 13 8.60 5.47 23.10
CA HIS A 13 8.16 5.68 24.49
C HIS A 13 6.65 5.78 24.69
N HIS A 14 5.88 6.06 23.64
CA HIS A 14 4.45 6.30 23.75
C HIS A 14 3.56 5.30 23.03
N VAL A 15 4.12 4.35 22.24
CA VAL A 15 3.34 3.25 21.65
C VAL A 15 3.16 2.15 22.70
N THR A 16 1.91 1.93 23.08
CA THR A 16 1.52 0.92 24.07
C THR A 16 1.16 -0.42 23.44
N PHE A 17 0.75 -0.41 22.16
CA PHE A 17 0.35 -1.60 21.43
C PHE A 17 0.59 -1.41 19.92
N GLU A 18 1.07 -2.46 19.24
CA GLU A 18 1.29 -2.49 17.80
C GLU A 18 0.77 -3.80 17.21
N LEU A 19 0.16 -3.73 16.01
CA LEU A 19 -0.37 -4.89 15.30
C LEU A 19 -0.33 -4.69 13.79
N GLU A 20 0.19 -5.68 13.07
CA GLU A 20 0.05 -5.81 11.63
C GLU A 20 -1.08 -6.79 11.28
N CYS A 21 -2.03 -6.36 10.47
CA CYS A 21 -3.15 -7.20 10.08
C CYS A 21 -3.59 -6.91 8.63
N ILE A 22 -4.04 -7.94 7.92
CA ILE A 22 -4.84 -7.71 6.70
C ILE A 22 -6.14 -7.07 7.16
N ASP A 23 -6.40 -5.86 6.67
CA ASP A 23 -7.58 -5.12 7.07
C ASP A 23 -8.80 -5.63 6.30
N ARG A 24 -8.84 -5.37 5.02
CA ARG A 24 -9.94 -5.73 4.15
C ARG A 24 -9.42 -6.38 2.88
N MET A 25 -10.07 -7.46 2.48
CA MET A 25 -9.80 -8.09 1.20
C MET A 25 -11.06 -8.18 0.33
N TYR A 26 -10.91 -7.79 -0.93
CA TYR A 26 -11.89 -8.05 -1.97
C TYR A 26 -11.30 -9.06 -2.95
N LEU A 27 -11.99 -10.18 -3.11
CA LEU A 27 -11.62 -11.27 -3.99
C LEU A 27 -12.66 -11.41 -5.09
N ASN A 28 -12.21 -11.60 -6.34
CA ASN A 28 -13.11 -12.08 -7.38
C ASN A 28 -13.35 -13.57 -7.17
N VAL A 29 -14.60 -13.97 -7.32
CA VAL A 29 -15.08 -15.34 -7.32
C VAL A 29 -15.65 -15.59 -8.71
N TYR A 30 -14.98 -16.39 -9.53
CA TYR A 30 -15.27 -16.49 -10.96
C TYR A 30 -14.97 -17.89 -11.48
N VAL A 31 -15.63 -18.29 -12.57
CA VAL A 31 -15.33 -19.53 -13.28
C VAL A 31 -14.30 -19.24 -14.37
N PRO A 32 -13.04 -19.73 -14.26
CA PRO A 32 -11.98 -19.39 -15.20
C PRO A 32 -12.33 -19.64 -16.66
N MET A 33 -12.97 -20.78 -16.95
CA MET A 33 -13.36 -21.17 -18.30
C MET A 33 -14.41 -20.25 -18.94
N LEU A 34 -15.16 -19.45 -18.15
CA LEU A 34 -16.23 -18.58 -18.64
C LEU A 34 -15.81 -17.11 -18.73
N GLN A 35 -14.52 -16.79 -18.66
CA GLN A 35 -14.04 -15.41 -18.71
C GLN A 35 -13.76 -14.89 -20.12
N CYS A 36 -13.97 -15.69 -21.16
CA CYS A 36 -13.82 -15.29 -22.57
C CYS A 36 -14.94 -15.87 -23.45
N GLU A 37 -15.14 -15.25 -24.60
CA GLU A 37 -16.18 -15.57 -25.55
C GLU A 37 -16.11 -17.05 -26.03
N SER A 38 -14.88 -17.52 -26.28
CA SER A 38 -14.65 -18.93 -26.70
C SER A 38 -14.99 -19.92 -25.58
N GLY A 39 -14.73 -19.58 -24.33
CA GLY A 39 -15.11 -20.41 -23.18
C GLY A 39 -16.60 -20.49 -23.00
N VAL A 40 -17.32 -19.37 -23.16
CA VAL A 40 -18.81 -19.33 -23.15
C VAL A 40 -19.38 -20.15 -24.30
N ALA A 41 -18.80 -20.02 -25.50
CA ALA A 41 -19.23 -20.82 -26.67
C ALA A 41 -19.04 -22.32 -26.41
N LYS A 42 -17.91 -22.75 -25.84
CA LYS A 42 -17.64 -24.14 -25.44
C LYS A 42 -18.64 -24.66 -24.40
N PHE A 43 -18.96 -23.85 -23.38
CA PHE A 43 -19.94 -24.20 -22.36
C PHE A 43 -21.30 -24.58 -22.99
N PHE A 44 -21.86 -23.71 -23.85
CA PHE A 44 -23.16 -23.99 -24.44
C PHE A 44 -23.12 -25.06 -25.52
N ARG A 45 -22.10 -25.08 -26.39
CA ARG A 45 -22.05 -26.00 -27.53
C ARG A 45 -21.57 -27.38 -27.14
N ILE A 46 -20.48 -27.49 -26.39
CA ILE A 46 -19.86 -28.78 -26.09
C ILE A 46 -20.44 -29.38 -24.82
N HIS A 47 -20.48 -28.61 -23.74
CA HIS A 47 -20.93 -29.14 -22.44
C HIS A 47 -22.45 -29.24 -22.35
N ARG A 48 -23.21 -28.24 -22.86
CA ARG A 48 -24.69 -28.22 -22.82
C ARG A 48 -25.34 -28.77 -24.09
N GLY A 49 -24.59 -29.12 -25.12
CA GLY A 49 -25.09 -29.76 -26.35
C GLY A 49 -25.89 -28.84 -27.28
N HIS A 50 -25.83 -27.53 -27.13
CA HIS A 50 -26.57 -26.60 -27.99
C HIS A 50 -25.82 -26.35 -29.31
N LYS A 51 -26.57 -26.19 -30.40
CA LYS A 51 -26.01 -25.91 -31.74
C LYS A 51 -25.20 -24.60 -31.76
N PHE A 52 -25.68 -23.59 -31.05
CA PHE A 52 -25.03 -22.26 -30.96
C PHE A 52 -25.07 -21.75 -29.52
N ALA A 53 -24.11 -20.89 -29.16
CA ALA A 53 -24.17 -20.12 -27.94
C ALA A 53 -24.93 -18.81 -28.19
N SER A 54 -25.88 -18.46 -27.33
CA SER A 54 -26.62 -17.21 -27.42
C SER A 54 -27.08 -16.73 -26.04
N SER A 55 -27.34 -15.42 -25.90
CA SER A 55 -27.89 -14.86 -24.67
C SER A 55 -29.30 -15.40 -24.34
N ALA A 56 -30.06 -15.85 -25.33
CA ALA A 56 -31.33 -16.51 -25.09
C ALA A 56 -31.21 -17.78 -24.24
N LEU A 57 -30.06 -18.49 -24.27
CA LEU A 57 -29.80 -19.64 -23.42
C LEU A 57 -29.37 -19.23 -21.99
N MET A 58 -28.90 -17.99 -21.80
CA MET A 58 -28.51 -17.47 -20.50
C MET A 58 -29.71 -17.01 -19.65
N ASP A 59 -30.80 -16.55 -20.30
CA ASP A 59 -31.96 -16.00 -19.61
C ASP A 59 -32.70 -17.04 -18.74
N PRO A 60 -32.96 -18.28 -19.18
CA PRO A 60 -33.55 -19.30 -18.29
C PRO A 60 -32.69 -19.62 -17.09
N MET A 61 -31.35 -19.70 -17.27
CA MET A 61 -30.40 -19.91 -16.16
C MET A 61 -30.44 -18.75 -15.15
N THR A 62 -30.51 -17.52 -15.66
CA THR A 62 -30.61 -16.32 -14.84
C THR A 62 -31.91 -16.32 -14.03
N LYS A 63 -33.05 -16.62 -14.66
CA LYS A 63 -34.36 -16.71 -13.99
C LYS A 63 -34.35 -17.81 -12.91
N ALA A 64 -33.79 -18.98 -13.22
CA ALA A 64 -33.67 -20.07 -12.26
C ALA A 64 -32.81 -19.70 -11.05
N PHE A 65 -31.67 -19.02 -11.26
CA PHE A 65 -30.80 -18.57 -10.17
C PHE A 65 -31.49 -17.49 -9.31
N VAL A 66 -32.16 -16.52 -9.91
CA VAL A 66 -32.92 -15.50 -9.16
C VAL A 66 -34.01 -16.14 -8.31
N ALA A 67 -34.79 -17.05 -8.92
CA ALA A 67 -35.85 -17.79 -8.20
C ALA A 67 -35.28 -18.63 -7.04
N SER A 68 -34.13 -19.29 -7.24
CA SER A 68 -33.48 -20.06 -6.17
C SER A 68 -33.03 -19.19 -5.00
N MET A 69 -32.51 -17.98 -5.27
CA MET A 69 -32.14 -17.01 -4.22
C MET A 69 -33.35 -16.49 -3.44
N GLU A 70 -34.46 -16.23 -4.12
CA GLU A 70 -35.70 -15.80 -3.49
C GLU A 70 -36.37 -16.91 -2.67
N HIS A 71 -36.35 -18.14 -3.18
CA HIS A 71 -36.81 -19.31 -2.45
C HIS A 71 -35.97 -19.57 -1.20
N PHE A 72 -34.65 -19.48 -1.33
CA PHE A 72 -33.72 -19.62 -0.21
C PHE A 72 -34.01 -18.58 0.86
N ALA A 73 -34.15 -17.31 0.49
CA ALA A 73 -34.45 -16.23 1.44
C ALA A 73 -35.77 -16.50 2.21
N LYS A 74 -36.81 -16.98 1.51
CA LYS A 74 -38.10 -17.31 2.14
C LYS A 74 -37.99 -18.52 3.07
N ARG A 75 -37.35 -19.60 2.61
CA ARG A 75 -37.19 -20.84 3.37
C ARG A 75 -36.44 -20.61 4.69
N GLU A 76 -35.32 -19.86 4.62
CA GLU A 76 -34.47 -19.57 5.79
C GLU A 76 -34.92 -18.33 6.57
N GLN A 77 -36.06 -17.72 6.18
CA GLN A 77 -36.59 -16.49 6.81
C GLN A 77 -35.58 -15.32 6.84
N ILE A 78 -34.74 -15.20 5.78
CA ILE A 78 -33.71 -14.19 5.67
C ILE A 78 -34.32 -12.88 5.16
N PRO A 79 -34.09 -11.72 5.84
CA PRO A 79 -34.54 -10.43 5.34
C PRO A 79 -33.92 -10.07 3.98
N VAL A 80 -34.74 -9.52 3.07
CA VAL A 80 -34.28 -9.02 1.78
C VAL A 80 -34.34 -7.50 1.79
N VAL A 81 -33.21 -6.84 1.59
CA VAL A 81 -33.06 -5.37 1.63
C VAL A 81 -32.77 -4.83 0.23
N GLN A 82 -33.60 -3.90 -0.25
CA GLN A 82 -33.31 -3.19 -1.49
C GLN A 82 -32.44 -1.97 -1.21
N PHE A 83 -31.19 -1.99 -1.66
CA PHE A 83 -30.27 -0.85 -1.48
C PHE A 83 -30.65 0.33 -2.36
N GLN A 84 -30.70 1.51 -1.74
CA GLN A 84 -30.92 2.78 -2.44
C GLN A 84 -29.59 3.42 -2.88
N LYS A 85 -29.65 4.29 -3.89
CA LYS A 85 -28.48 5.06 -4.34
C LYS A 85 -27.98 5.96 -3.21
N GLY A 86 -26.67 5.85 -2.86
CA GLY A 86 -26.06 6.62 -1.78
C GLY A 86 -26.21 6.02 -0.38
N GLN A 87 -26.98 4.96 -0.19
CA GLN A 87 -27.11 4.30 1.09
C GLN A 87 -25.79 3.62 1.50
N ARG A 88 -25.38 3.82 2.75
CA ARG A 88 -24.19 3.18 3.33
C ARG A 88 -24.50 1.75 3.72
N LYS A 89 -23.98 0.82 2.94
CA LYS A 89 -24.21 -0.62 3.16
C LYS A 89 -23.67 -1.11 4.50
N ASP A 90 -22.59 -0.50 4.98
CA ASP A 90 -21.98 -0.86 6.28
C ASP A 90 -22.87 -0.49 7.46
N GLU A 91 -23.66 0.58 7.39
CA GLU A 91 -24.63 0.95 8.43
C GLU A 91 -25.77 -0.08 8.50
N VAL A 92 -26.30 -0.46 7.35
CA VAL A 92 -27.33 -1.51 7.27
C VAL A 92 -26.80 -2.84 7.84
N MET A 93 -25.55 -3.19 7.51
CA MET A 93 -24.92 -4.39 8.07
C MET A 93 -24.83 -4.33 9.60
N LYS A 94 -24.40 -3.19 10.15
CA LYS A 94 -24.29 -3.00 11.62
C LYS A 94 -25.62 -3.16 12.34
N GLU A 95 -26.70 -2.62 11.78
CA GLU A 95 -28.06 -2.75 12.33
C GLU A 95 -28.52 -4.21 12.38
N HIS A 96 -28.32 -4.97 11.30
CA HIS A 96 -28.68 -6.38 11.26
C HIS A 96 -27.77 -7.23 12.16
N LEU A 97 -26.47 -6.91 12.21
CA LEU A 97 -25.50 -7.62 13.04
C LEU A 97 -25.82 -7.46 14.54
N ALA A 98 -26.24 -6.26 14.96
CA ALA A 98 -26.62 -6.00 16.35
C ALA A 98 -27.82 -6.83 16.84
N ARG A 99 -28.66 -7.33 15.93
CA ARG A 99 -29.85 -8.14 16.22
C ARG A 99 -29.62 -9.63 15.99
N PHE A 100 -28.42 -10.01 15.52
CA PHE A 100 -28.13 -11.38 15.16
C PHE A 100 -27.58 -12.15 16.36
N ASP A 101 -28.30 -13.14 16.80
CA ASP A 101 -28.04 -13.94 18.00
C ASP A 101 -27.34 -15.28 17.73
N LYS A 102 -27.15 -15.63 16.44
CA LYS A 102 -26.54 -16.91 16.03
C LYS A 102 -25.03 -16.75 15.84
N LEU A 103 -24.28 -17.82 16.08
CA LEU A 103 -22.84 -17.88 15.83
C LEU A 103 -22.46 -17.90 14.34
N GLU A 104 -23.39 -18.37 13.48
CA GLU A 104 -23.17 -18.51 12.03
C GLU A 104 -24.51 -18.41 11.29
N GLY A 105 -24.52 -17.75 10.14
CA GLY A 105 -25.71 -17.66 9.30
C GLY A 105 -25.69 -16.47 8.35
N VAL A 106 -26.76 -16.32 7.56
CA VAL A 106 -26.99 -15.20 6.66
C VAL A 106 -27.77 -14.12 7.40
N LEU A 107 -27.20 -12.94 7.55
CA LEU A 107 -27.82 -11.78 8.21
C LEU A 107 -29.00 -11.23 7.39
N PHE A 108 -28.75 -10.97 6.12
CA PHE A 108 -29.73 -10.48 5.16
C PHE A 108 -29.18 -10.62 3.72
N ILE A 109 -30.05 -10.53 2.74
CA ILE A 109 -29.68 -10.49 1.32
C ILE A 109 -30.01 -9.11 0.79
N GLY A 110 -28.96 -8.32 0.46
CA GLY A 110 -29.11 -7.02 -0.18
C GLY A 110 -29.28 -7.17 -1.70
N LYS A 111 -30.19 -6.41 -2.30
CA LYS A 111 -30.33 -6.29 -3.77
C LYS A 111 -29.89 -4.91 -4.23
N ALA A 112 -29.05 -4.86 -5.29
CA ALA A 112 -28.65 -3.61 -5.93
C ALA A 112 -28.47 -3.81 -7.43
N GLN A 113 -28.73 -2.75 -8.21
CA GLN A 113 -28.41 -2.74 -9.64
C GLN A 113 -27.05 -2.08 -9.86
N GLU A 114 -26.17 -2.78 -10.57
CA GLU A 114 -24.81 -2.29 -10.86
C GLU A 114 -24.41 -2.61 -12.29
N LYS A 115 -23.59 -1.70 -12.88
CA LYS A 115 -23.00 -1.93 -14.20
C LYS A 115 -21.89 -2.99 -14.08
N THR A 116 -22.02 -4.04 -14.88
CA THR A 116 -21.05 -5.14 -14.89
C THR A 116 -20.79 -5.65 -16.31
N PRO A 117 -19.60 -6.24 -16.58
CA PRO A 117 -19.35 -6.95 -17.82
C PRO A 117 -20.27 -8.16 -17.94
N VAL A 118 -20.88 -8.28 -19.12
CA VAL A 118 -21.78 -9.40 -19.48
C VAL A 118 -21.44 -9.90 -20.88
N PHE A 119 -22.03 -11.03 -21.24
CA PHE A 119 -21.99 -11.51 -22.61
C PHE A 119 -23.35 -11.29 -23.28
N ARG A 120 -23.32 -10.84 -24.54
CA ARG A 120 -24.50 -10.69 -25.38
C ARG A 120 -24.31 -11.39 -26.72
N THR A 121 -25.38 -11.59 -27.44
CA THR A 121 -25.36 -12.15 -28.80
C THR A 121 -25.36 -11.01 -29.82
N GLU A 122 -24.48 -11.13 -30.81
CA GLU A 122 -24.52 -10.36 -32.05
C GLU A 122 -24.83 -11.33 -33.21
N LYS A 123 -25.59 -10.87 -34.22
CA LYS A 123 -25.79 -11.61 -35.44
C LYS A 123 -24.62 -11.34 -36.39
N ARG A 124 -23.89 -12.37 -36.79
CA ARG A 124 -22.84 -12.29 -37.80
C ARG A 124 -23.27 -13.03 -39.05
N ARG A 125 -22.84 -12.57 -40.22
CA ARG A 125 -23.08 -13.20 -41.50
C ARG A 125 -21.84 -13.93 -41.95
N ASN A 126 -21.96 -15.20 -42.35
CA ASN A 126 -20.87 -15.95 -42.96
C ASN A 126 -20.63 -15.38 -44.38
N PRO A 127 -19.41 -14.94 -44.73
CA PRO A 127 -19.11 -14.34 -46.02
C PRO A 127 -19.31 -15.34 -47.19
N GLU A 128 -19.04 -16.61 -46.95
CA GLU A 128 -19.08 -17.64 -47.98
C GLU A 128 -20.48 -18.19 -48.25
N THR A 129 -21.26 -18.42 -47.16
CA THR A 129 -22.58 -19.06 -47.28
C THR A 129 -23.74 -18.07 -47.21
N GLY A 130 -23.48 -16.81 -46.84
CA GLY A 130 -24.50 -15.79 -46.63
C GLY A 130 -25.39 -16.01 -45.40
N HIS A 131 -25.28 -17.14 -44.69
CA HIS A 131 -26.08 -17.45 -43.52
C HIS A 131 -25.72 -16.64 -42.30
N THR A 132 -26.74 -16.22 -41.55
CA THR A 132 -26.57 -15.49 -40.29
C THR A 132 -26.46 -16.47 -39.12
N TYR A 133 -25.53 -16.26 -38.24
CA TYR A 133 -25.33 -17.06 -37.03
C TYR A 133 -25.12 -16.18 -35.78
N PRO A 134 -25.53 -16.65 -34.60
CA PRO A 134 -25.28 -15.93 -33.34
C PRO A 134 -23.81 -16.03 -32.94
N TRP A 135 -23.27 -14.88 -32.50
CA TRP A 135 -21.92 -14.79 -31.99
C TRP A 135 -21.90 -14.12 -30.64
N ILE A 136 -21.17 -14.71 -29.66
CA ILE A 136 -21.03 -14.14 -28.32
C ILE A 136 -19.97 -13.06 -28.32
N VAL A 137 -20.31 -11.91 -27.75
CA VAL A 137 -19.40 -10.77 -27.55
C VAL A 137 -19.49 -10.23 -26.13
N ARG A 138 -18.42 -9.62 -25.68
CA ARG A 138 -18.42 -8.89 -24.39
C ARG A 138 -19.19 -7.59 -24.52
N SER A 139 -19.91 -7.27 -23.47
CA SER A 139 -20.68 -6.03 -23.32
C SER A 139 -20.70 -5.59 -21.86
N SER A 140 -21.45 -4.57 -21.56
CA SER A 140 -21.78 -4.18 -20.18
C SER A 140 -23.26 -3.86 -20.06
N ALA A 141 -23.86 -4.28 -18.96
CA ALA A 141 -25.26 -4.02 -18.67
C ALA A 141 -25.47 -3.67 -17.19
N MET A 142 -26.58 -2.98 -16.90
CA MET A 142 -27.08 -2.82 -15.53
C MET A 142 -27.82 -4.10 -15.16
N VAL A 143 -27.29 -4.83 -14.17
CA VAL A 143 -27.86 -6.09 -13.71
C VAL A 143 -28.02 -6.11 -12.21
N ASN A 144 -28.93 -6.94 -11.72
CA ASN A 144 -29.12 -7.13 -10.30
C ASN A 144 -27.94 -7.91 -9.70
N HIS A 145 -27.54 -7.51 -8.52
CA HIS A 145 -26.59 -8.21 -7.67
C HIS A 145 -27.23 -8.56 -6.34
N PHE A 146 -26.93 -9.76 -5.86
CA PHE A 146 -27.30 -10.23 -4.53
C PHE A 146 -26.11 -10.14 -3.60
N TYR A 147 -26.24 -9.40 -2.53
CA TYR A 147 -25.25 -9.28 -1.46
C TYR A 147 -25.66 -10.16 -0.28
N CYS A 148 -25.14 -11.36 -0.21
CA CYS A 148 -25.36 -12.25 0.96
C CYS A 148 -24.42 -11.79 2.08
N TYR A 149 -24.92 -11.01 3.00
CA TYR A 149 -24.20 -10.64 4.23
C TYR A 149 -24.31 -11.78 5.23
N CYS A 150 -23.17 -12.29 5.66
CA CYS A 150 -23.07 -13.49 6.46
C CYS A 150 -22.21 -13.27 7.70
N VAL A 151 -22.44 -14.08 8.73
CA VAL A 151 -21.53 -14.25 9.86
C VAL A 151 -21.00 -15.67 9.82
N ASP A 152 -19.71 -15.81 9.86
CA ASP A 152 -19.00 -17.08 9.93
C ASP A 152 -18.36 -17.23 11.32
N ARG A 153 -18.39 -18.43 11.90
CA ARG A 153 -17.82 -18.68 13.24
C ARG A 153 -16.32 -18.46 13.35
N GLU A 154 -15.60 -18.49 12.19
CA GLU A 154 -14.14 -18.31 12.16
C GLU A 154 -13.73 -16.95 11.67
N PHE A 155 -14.46 -16.42 10.68
CA PHE A 155 -14.13 -15.16 10.01
C PHE A 155 -14.95 -13.97 10.52
N GLY A 156 -16.02 -14.22 11.28
CA GLY A 156 -16.96 -13.17 11.66
C GLY A 156 -17.76 -12.65 10.45
N PRO A 157 -18.15 -11.36 10.45
CA PRO A 157 -18.92 -10.76 9.38
C PRO A 157 -18.16 -10.67 8.07
N PHE A 158 -18.79 -11.12 6.99
CA PHE A 158 -18.28 -11.04 5.62
C PHE A 158 -19.45 -10.97 4.63
N PHE A 159 -19.20 -10.74 3.35
CA PHE A 159 -20.24 -10.90 2.34
C PHE A 159 -19.77 -11.56 1.06
N LEU A 160 -20.70 -12.29 0.42
CA LEU A 160 -20.61 -12.79 -0.93
C LEU A 160 -21.56 -12.02 -1.82
N LYS A 161 -21.04 -11.33 -2.82
CA LYS A 161 -21.82 -10.57 -3.81
C LYS A 161 -21.90 -11.36 -5.11
N PHE A 162 -23.08 -11.82 -5.49
CA PHE A 162 -23.31 -12.53 -6.75
C PHE A 162 -23.89 -11.59 -7.80
N CYS A 163 -23.34 -11.66 -9.01
CA CYS A 163 -24.02 -11.13 -10.20
C CYS A 163 -25.15 -12.10 -10.58
N SER A 164 -26.35 -11.60 -10.78
CA SER A 164 -27.49 -12.44 -11.14
C SER A 164 -27.47 -12.91 -12.59
N TYR A 165 -26.60 -12.34 -13.43
CA TYR A 165 -26.51 -12.61 -14.86
C TYR A 165 -25.24 -13.40 -15.22
N PHE A 166 -25.33 -14.22 -16.27
CA PHE A 166 -24.24 -15.05 -16.76
C PHE A 166 -22.98 -14.21 -17.08
N PRO A 167 -21.77 -14.61 -16.70
CA PRO A 167 -21.34 -15.91 -16.15
C PRO A 167 -21.38 -16.00 -14.62
N TYR A 168 -22.23 -15.22 -13.94
CA TYR A 168 -22.47 -15.25 -12.49
C TYR A 168 -21.23 -14.95 -11.65
N ASN A 169 -20.36 -14.08 -12.14
CA ASN A 169 -19.19 -13.66 -11.37
C ASN A 169 -19.61 -13.10 -10.01
N ALA A 170 -18.91 -13.50 -8.96
CA ALA A 170 -19.17 -13.06 -7.61
C ALA A 170 -17.95 -12.35 -7.04
N LYS A 171 -18.11 -11.76 -5.84
CA LYS A 171 -17.03 -11.20 -5.06
C LYS A 171 -17.17 -11.63 -3.61
N LEU A 172 -16.06 -11.99 -3.00
CA LEU A 172 -15.95 -12.23 -1.56
C LEU A 172 -15.26 -11.02 -0.93
N CYS A 173 -15.86 -10.46 0.12
CA CYS A 173 -15.25 -9.43 0.94
C CYS A 173 -15.14 -9.92 2.39
N LEU A 174 -13.94 -9.89 2.94
CA LEU A 174 -13.64 -10.30 4.31
C LEU A 174 -12.75 -9.29 5.02
N ASN A 175 -12.71 -9.37 6.35
CA ASN A 175 -11.93 -8.50 7.22
C ASN A 175 -11.05 -9.36 8.15
N GLY A 176 -9.73 -9.14 8.13
CA GLY A 176 -8.79 -9.91 8.95
C GLY A 176 -8.85 -9.56 10.43
N HIS A 177 -9.25 -8.34 10.80
CA HIS A 177 -9.46 -8.00 12.21
C HIS A 177 -10.64 -8.77 12.81
N GLU A 178 -11.73 -8.94 12.05
CA GLU A 178 -12.88 -9.75 12.51
C GLU A 178 -12.52 -11.22 12.64
N TYR A 179 -11.73 -11.76 11.67
CA TYR A 179 -11.15 -13.09 11.79
C TYR A 179 -10.36 -13.24 13.10
N ALA A 180 -9.44 -12.31 13.37
CA ALA A 180 -8.62 -12.35 14.59
C ALA A 180 -9.46 -12.25 15.86
N LYS A 181 -10.50 -11.40 15.90
CA LYS A 181 -11.43 -11.31 17.03
C LYS A 181 -12.16 -12.64 17.28
N CYS A 182 -12.57 -13.34 16.23
CA CYS A 182 -13.23 -14.65 16.35
C CYS A 182 -12.28 -15.71 16.91
N GLN A 183 -11.04 -15.77 16.42
CA GLN A 183 -10.04 -16.72 16.92
C GLN A 183 -9.67 -16.47 18.39
N LEU A 184 -9.46 -15.20 18.79
CA LEU A 184 -9.19 -14.86 20.20
C LEU A 184 -10.33 -15.24 21.13
N ARG A 185 -11.60 -15.02 20.72
CA ARG A 185 -12.77 -15.46 21.51
C ARG A 185 -12.81 -16.96 21.69
N LYS A 186 -12.48 -17.74 20.65
CA LYS A 186 -12.38 -19.20 20.73
C LYS A 186 -11.30 -19.67 21.71
N GLU A 187 -10.18 -18.97 21.76
CA GLU A 187 -9.06 -19.28 22.64
C GLU A 187 -9.23 -18.69 24.05
N GLY A 188 -10.30 -17.94 24.30
CA GLY A 188 -10.55 -17.31 25.60
C GLY A 188 -9.58 -16.18 25.95
N ILE A 189 -8.89 -15.60 24.97
CA ILE A 189 -7.92 -14.51 25.17
C ILE A 189 -8.67 -13.18 25.21
N GLY A 190 -8.47 -12.42 26.30
CA GLY A 190 -9.10 -11.12 26.51
C GLY A 190 -8.48 -10.04 25.62
N PHE A 191 -9.32 -9.20 25.02
CA PHE A 191 -8.89 -8.07 24.20
C PHE A 191 -9.89 -6.91 24.27
N LYS A 192 -9.40 -5.69 23.96
CA LYS A 192 -10.24 -4.51 23.77
C LYS A 192 -10.31 -4.19 22.29
N ALA A 193 -11.51 -4.27 21.71
CA ALA A 193 -11.74 -4.08 20.29
C ALA A 193 -11.90 -2.60 19.91
N LEU A 194 -11.48 -2.24 18.69
CA LEU A 194 -11.98 -1.12 17.90
C LEU A 194 -13.01 -1.63 16.87
N ASP A 195 -13.77 -0.73 16.27
CA ASP A 195 -14.65 -1.06 15.13
C ASP A 195 -13.88 -1.89 14.09
N ASN A 196 -12.68 -1.45 13.73
CA ASN A 196 -11.81 -2.12 12.78
C ASN A 196 -10.37 -2.15 13.35
N GLY A 197 -10.09 -3.06 14.27
CA GLY A 197 -8.80 -3.22 14.93
C GLY A 197 -8.89 -3.57 16.40
N PHE A 198 -7.80 -3.30 17.12
CA PHE A 198 -7.62 -3.59 18.54
C PHE A 198 -6.99 -2.38 19.25
N VAL A 199 -7.37 -2.17 20.50
CA VAL A 199 -6.71 -1.23 21.42
C VAL A 199 -5.65 -1.96 22.24
N SER A 200 -6.00 -3.17 22.72
CA SER A 200 -5.12 -4.01 23.54
C SER A 200 -5.50 -5.48 23.41
N CYS A 201 -4.55 -6.35 23.72
CA CYS A 201 -4.75 -7.78 23.82
C CYS A 201 -3.88 -8.32 24.97
N GLN A 202 -4.39 -9.31 25.72
CA GLN A 202 -3.64 -9.96 26.81
C GLN A 202 -2.42 -10.70 26.28
N ASP A 203 -2.54 -11.38 25.14
CA ASP A 203 -1.45 -12.06 24.46
C ASP A 203 -1.25 -11.45 23.06
N ARG A 204 -0.26 -10.55 22.96
CA ARG A 204 0.03 -9.82 21.71
C ARG A 204 0.67 -10.72 20.67
N ASP A 205 1.56 -11.59 21.08
CA ASP A 205 2.29 -12.48 20.20
C ASP A 205 1.33 -13.50 19.57
N ARG A 206 0.41 -14.03 20.39
CA ARG A 206 -0.65 -14.92 19.88
C ARG A 206 -1.57 -14.22 18.90
N LEU A 207 -1.97 -12.98 19.20
CA LEU A 207 -2.79 -12.18 18.27
C LEU A 207 -2.07 -11.94 16.94
N GLN A 208 -0.78 -11.57 16.96
CA GLN A 208 0.00 -11.38 15.73
C GLN A 208 0.09 -12.70 14.94
N ASN A 209 0.36 -13.81 15.61
CA ASN A 209 0.38 -15.14 14.99
C ASN A 209 -0.96 -15.50 14.34
N ILE A 210 -2.08 -15.20 14.99
CA ILE A 210 -3.42 -15.40 14.42
C ILE A 210 -3.60 -14.56 13.15
N CYS A 211 -3.23 -13.28 13.18
CA CYS A 211 -3.29 -12.41 12.00
C CYS A 211 -2.41 -12.95 10.86
N ASP A 212 -1.25 -13.52 11.17
CA ASP A 212 -0.32 -14.08 10.18
C ASP A 212 -0.78 -15.41 9.59
N GLN A 213 -1.56 -16.20 10.34
CA GLN A 213 -2.12 -17.47 9.90
C GLN A 213 -3.27 -17.32 8.91
N MET A 214 -3.97 -16.16 8.84
CA MET A 214 -5.02 -15.96 7.85
C MET A 214 -4.43 -15.96 6.43
N GLY A 215 -4.51 -17.09 5.76
CA GLY A 215 -3.85 -17.34 4.49
C GLY A 215 -4.78 -17.88 3.41
N THR A 216 -4.17 -18.42 2.36
CA THR A 216 -4.85 -18.94 1.17
C THR A 216 -5.84 -20.04 1.51
N ASP A 217 -5.43 -20.99 2.35
CA ASP A 217 -6.22 -22.21 2.62
C ASP A 217 -7.46 -21.88 3.46
N GLN A 218 -7.33 -21.00 4.45
CA GLN A 218 -8.44 -20.56 5.29
C GLN A 218 -9.49 -19.81 4.46
N ILE A 219 -9.04 -18.94 3.54
CA ILE A 219 -9.94 -18.17 2.66
C ILE A 219 -10.64 -19.07 1.63
N ASP A 220 -9.93 -20.02 1.03
CA ASP A 220 -10.54 -20.97 0.10
C ASP A 220 -11.54 -21.88 0.83
N ALA A 221 -11.19 -22.37 2.02
CA ALA A 221 -12.09 -23.17 2.85
C ALA A 221 -13.38 -22.42 3.22
N LEU A 222 -13.27 -21.13 3.61
CA LEU A 222 -14.43 -20.27 3.83
C LEU A 222 -15.35 -20.25 2.60
N LEU A 223 -14.78 -19.93 1.42
CA LEU A 223 -15.55 -19.86 0.19
C LEU A 223 -16.26 -21.20 -0.12
N ARG A 224 -15.54 -22.32 -0.05
CA ARG A 224 -16.10 -23.65 -0.35
C ARG A 224 -17.24 -24.01 0.58
N ARG A 225 -17.08 -23.78 1.88
CA ARG A 225 -18.11 -24.05 2.88
C ARG A 225 -19.38 -23.26 2.60
N TRP A 226 -19.27 -21.96 2.36
CA TRP A 226 -20.45 -21.12 2.12
C TRP A 226 -21.09 -21.33 0.76
N LEU A 227 -20.32 -21.65 -0.29
CA LEU A 227 -20.88 -22.02 -1.60
C LEU A 227 -21.67 -23.33 -1.55
N ALA A 228 -21.37 -24.22 -0.60
CA ALA A 228 -22.15 -25.45 -0.42
C ALA A 228 -23.56 -25.20 0.17
N GLY A 229 -23.69 -24.13 1.00
CA GLY A 229 -24.97 -23.78 1.65
C GLY A 229 -25.81 -22.74 0.91
N LEU A 230 -25.21 -21.95 0.03
CA LEU A 230 -25.90 -20.88 -0.71
C LEU A 230 -26.41 -21.38 -2.07
N PRO A 231 -27.49 -20.76 -2.63
CA PRO A 231 -27.93 -21.05 -3.99
C PRO A 231 -26.81 -20.90 -5.01
N HIS A 232 -26.67 -21.88 -5.89
CA HIS A 232 -25.59 -21.95 -6.85
C HIS A 232 -26.13 -21.89 -8.29
N PRO A 233 -25.60 -21.03 -9.19
CA PRO A 233 -26.13 -20.88 -10.53
C PRO A 233 -25.76 -22.04 -11.48
N PHE A 234 -24.74 -22.85 -11.13
CA PHE A 234 -24.26 -23.98 -11.89
C PHE A 234 -24.73 -25.29 -11.26
N THR A 235 -25.17 -26.23 -12.11
CA THR A 235 -25.62 -27.56 -11.68
C THR A 235 -24.45 -28.40 -11.14
N PRO A 236 -24.72 -29.51 -10.40
CA PRO A 236 -23.67 -30.45 -10.02
C PRO A 236 -22.83 -30.92 -11.20
N GLN A 237 -23.49 -31.26 -12.33
CA GLN A 237 -22.83 -31.71 -13.56
C GLN A 237 -21.92 -30.63 -14.15
N ASP A 238 -22.33 -29.36 -14.13
CA ASP A 238 -21.46 -28.27 -14.56
C ASP A 238 -20.20 -28.20 -13.70
N ARG A 239 -20.35 -28.33 -12.39
CA ARG A 239 -19.24 -28.28 -11.45
C ARG A 239 -18.27 -29.45 -11.59
N GLU A 240 -18.77 -30.64 -11.83
CA GLU A 240 -17.99 -31.87 -12.13
C GLU A 240 -17.21 -31.71 -13.43
N ALA A 241 -17.82 -31.08 -14.44
CA ALA A 241 -17.16 -30.74 -15.71
C ALA A 241 -16.15 -29.60 -15.61
N GLY A 242 -15.88 -29.07 -14.39
CA GLY A 242 -14.87 -28.06 -14.12
C GLY A 242 -15.39 -26.61 -14.14
N TYR A 243 -16.69 -26.36 -14.36
CA TYR A 243 -17.28 -25.01 -14.27
C TYR A 243 -17.55 -24.61 -12.81
N ARG A 244 -16.49 -24.56 -12.03
CA ARG A 244 -16.51 -24.21 -10.60
C ARG A 244 -15.78 -22.90 -10.34
N TYR A 245 -16.18 -22.24 -9.26
CA TYR A 245 -15.59 -20.99 -8.85
C TYR A 245 -14.14 -21.14 -8.37
N ASP A 246 -13.33 -20.16 -8.75
CA ASP A 246 -11.97 -19.94 -8.33
C ASP A 246 -11.81 -18.53 -7.77
N LEU A 247 -10.73 -18.28 -7.02
CA LEU A 247 -10.45 -17.01 -6.35
C LEU A 247 -9.30 -16.24 -7.01
N SER A 248 -9.48 -14.92 -7.14
CA SER A 248 -8.36 -14.03 -7.43
C SER A 248 -8.45 -12.72 -6.63
N ILE A 249 -7.30 -12.16 -6.29
CA ILE A 249 -7.21 -10.93 -5.51
C ILE A 249 -7.61 -9.74 -6.40
N LEU A 250 -8.64 -9.02 -5.99
CA LEU A 250 -9.06 -7.77 -6.61
C LEU A 250 -8.42 -6.58 -5.92
N GLN A 251 -8.52 -6.53 -4.58
CA GLN A 251 -7.98 -5.50 -3.72
C GLN A 251 -7.60 -6.10 -2.37
N ALA A 252 -6.52 -5.63 -1.79
CA ALA A 252 -6.13 -5.97 -0.42
C ALA A 252 -5.65 -4.73 0.32
N GLU A 253 -6.05 -4.60 1.59
CA GLU A 253 -5.67 -3.55 2.50
C GLU A 253 -4.86 -4.16 3.64
N PHE A 254 -3.69 -3.59 3.90
CA PHE A 254 -2.75 -4.03 4.94
C PHE A 254 -2.56 -2.90 5.93
N SER A 255 -2.84 -3.15 7.19
CA SER A 255 -2.73 -2.13 8.24
C SER A 255 -1.61 -2.44 9.21
N LEU A 256 -0.94 -1.39 9.64
CA LEU A 256 -0.09 -1.34 10.83
C LEU A 256 -0.77 -0.36 11.78
N THR A 257 -1.27 -0.87 12.89
CA THR A 257 -1.97 -0.08 13.90
C THR A 257 -1.07 0.08 15.12
N GLN A 258 -0.86 1.30 15.56
CA GLN A 258 -0.11 1.67 16.76
C GLN A 258 -1.02 2.44 17.69
N ILE A 259 -1.15 1.99 18.92
CA ILE A 259 -1.92 2.67 19.97
C ILE A 259 -0.97 3.47 20.83
N LEU A 260 -1.23 4.77 20.96
CA LEU A 260 -0.44 5.68 21.80
C LEU A 260 -1.15 5.88 23.14
N ASP A 261 -0.33 6.11 24.18
CA ASP A 261 -0.74 6.25 25.57
C ASP A 261 -1.75 7.38 25.84
N ARG A 262 -1.75 8.42 25.00
CA ARG A 262 -2.61 9.59 25.15
C ARG A 262 -2.77 10.39 23.85
N PRO A 263 -3.86 11.19 23.72
CA PRO A 263 -4.14 12.01 22.54
C PRO A 263 -3.01 13.01 22.20
N LEU A 264 -2.35 13.56 23.23
CA LEU A 264 -1.25 14.51 23.04
C LEU A 264 -0.07 13.87 22.31
N SER A 265 0.29 12.61 22.65
CA SER A 265 1.37 11.88 21.97
C SER A 265 1.05 11.65 20.48
N GLY A 266 -0.21 11.34 20.16
CA GLY A 266 -0.68 11.21 18.76
C GLY A 266 -0.61 12.52 18.00
N ARG A 267 -1.01 13.62 18.62
CA ARG A 267 -0.93 14.96 18.03
C ARG A 267 0.51 15.38 17.78
N MET A 268 1.39 15.20 18.76
CA MET A 268 2.82 15.47 18.63
C MET A 268 3.45 14.67 17.50
N LEU A 269 3.17 13.36 17.44
CA LEU A 269 3.65 12.48 16.36
C LEU A 269 3.24 13.01 14.99
N PHE A 270 1.98 13.38 14.83
CA PHE A 270 1.46 13.85 13.55
C PHE A 270 2.05 15.21 13.14
N GLU A 271 2.16 16.17 14.07
CA GLU A 271 2.75 17.49 13.83
C GLU A 271 4.23 17.35 13.42
N GLU A 272 4.98 16.46 14.07
CA GLU A 272 6.37 16.19 13.72
C GLU A 272 6.51 15.50 12.35
N ILE A 273 5.65 14.54 12.04
CA ILE A 273 5.61 13.88 10.72
C ILE A 273 5.35 14.90 9.61
N ILE A 274 4.38 15.79 9.78
CA ILE A 274 4.08 16.83 8.77
C ILE A 274 5.26 17.78 8.64
N ARG A 275 5.77 18.28 9.75
CA ARG A 275 6.84 19.26 9.73
C ARG A 275 8.08 18.78 9.00
N GLU A 276 8.48 17.54 9.23
CA GLU A 276 9.76 17.00 8.74
C GLU A 276 9.65 16.21 7.43
N ASN A 277 8.47 15.70 7.07
CA ASN A 277 8.30 14.74 6.00
C ASN A 277 7.39 15.21 4.84
N LEU A 278 7.27 16.52 4.63
CA LEU A 278 6.56 17.09 3.47
C LEU A 278 7.13 16.62 2.12
N ASP A 279 8.37 16.11 2.12
CA ASP A 279 9.07 15.60 0.94
C ASP A 279 8.76 14.13 0.59
N LEU A 280 8.02 13.40 1.44
CA LEU A 280 7.70 11.98 1.25
C LEU A 280 7.01 11.65 -0.10
N GLY A 281 6.43 12.62 -0.75
CA GLY A 281 5.69 12.43 -2.01
C GLY A 281 6.48 12.54 -3.27
N ARG A 282 7.79 12.68 -3.21
CA ARG A 282 8.61 12.63 -4.41
C ARG A 282 8.59 11.21 -5.00
N PRO A 283 8.61 11.08 -6.34
CA PRO A 283 8.58 9.76 -7.01
C PRO A 283 9.63 8.79 -6.46
N ASP A 284 10.79 9.31 -6.08
CA ASP A 284 11.92 8.53 -5.56
C ASP A 284 11.62 7.94 -4.18
N MET A 285 10.97 8.71 -3.32
CA MET A 285 10.55 8.25 -1.98
C MET A 285 9.43 7.22 -2.08
N VAL A 286 8.50 7.40 -3.03
CA VAL A 286 7.43 6.42 -3.30
C VAL A 286 8.03 5.10 -3.79
N GLN A 287 9.11 5.14 -4.59
CA GLN A 287 9.83 3.94 -4.99
C GLN A 287 10.37 3.18 -3.78
N LEU A 288 10.98 3.86 -2.82
CA LEU A 288 11.52 3.24 -1.61
C LEU A 288 10.42 2.60 -0.75
N ILE A 289 9.28 3.26 -0.63
CA ILE A 289 8.15 2.78 0.16
C ILE A 289 7.59 1.49 -0.44
N PHE A 290 7.33 1.47 -1.75
CA PHE A 290 6.70 0.34 -2.43
C PHE A 290 7.70 -0.65 -3.04
N ASP A 291 9.02 -0.48 -2.84
CA ASP A 291 10.08 -1.33 -3.41
C ASP A 291 9.99 -1.50 -4.94
N ARG A 292 9.61 -0.43 -5.63
CA ARG A 292 9.47 -0.41 -7.10
C ARG A 292 10.21 0.74 -7.72
N ARG A 293 10.87 0.43 -8.84
CA ARG A 293 11.54 1.44 -9.65
C ARG A 293 10.51 2.29 -10.39
N VAL A 294 10.52 3.58 -10.10
CA VAL A 294 9.72 4.59 -10.79
C VAL A 294 10.54 5.17 -11.93
N THR A 295 10.01 5.14 -13.15
CA THR A 295 10.63 5.75 -14.32
C THR A 295 9.65 6.71 -14.98
N LYS A 296 10.10 7.62 -15.85
CA LYS A 296 9.22 8.48 -16.66
C LYS A 296 8.17 7.69 -17.46
N ARG A 297 8.45 6.42 -17.78
CA ARG A 297 7.54 5.50 -18.50
C ARG A 297 6.61 4.72 -17.58
N THR A 298 6.75 4.85 -16.26
CA THR A 298 5.87 4.16 -15.31
C THR A 298 4.54 4.90 -15.27
N PRO A 299 3.44 4.32 -15.79
CA PRO A 299 2.15 4.99 -15.74
C PRO A 299 1.63 5.05 -14.30
N GLY A 300 0.99 6.15 -13.95
CA GLY A 300 0.34 6.29 -12.65
C GLY A 300 0.54 7.67 -12.01
N ARG A 301 -0.19 7.91 -10.95
CA ARG A 301 -0.12 9.15 -10.17
C ARG A 301 0.85 8.95 -9.02
N PHE A 302 1.77 9.90 -8.87
CA PHE A 302 2.62 10.02 -7.69
C PHE A 302 2.21 11.30 -6.97
N ARG A 303 1.63 11.17 -5.78
CA ARG A 303 1.21 12.32 -4.99
C ARG A 303 1.44 12.04 -3.52
N THR A 304 1.94 13.05 -2.81
CA THR A 304 1.74 13.17 -1.38
C THR A 304 0.72 14.25 -1.11
N ARG A 305 -0.22 13.97 -0.24
CA ARG A 305 -1.25 14.92 0.16
C ARG A 305 -1.50 14.78 1.64
N VAL A 306 -1.57 15.92 2.31
CA VAL A 306 -2.17 16.01 3.63
C VAL A 306 -3.63 16.41 3.39
N LEU A 307 -4.55 15.55 3.77
CA LEU A 307 -5.98 15.81 3.68
C LEU A 307 -6.49 16.18 5.06
N THR A 308 -7.16 17.32 5.13
CA THR A 308 -7.78 17.85 6.34
C THR A 308 -9.30 17.67 6.30
N ASP A 309 -9.76 16.49 5.89
CA ASP A 309 -11.18 16.16 5.93
C ASP A 309 -11.62 15.98 7.40
N GLY A 310 -12.28 16.99 7.97
CA GLY A 310 -12.70 17.01 9.36
C GLY A 310 -11.60 17.46 10.33
N VAL A 311 -11.71 17.01 11.58
CA VAL A 311 -10.83 17.45 12.70
C VAL A 311 -9.45 16.80 12.65
N ILE A 312 -9.28 15.68 11.93
CA ILE A 312 -8.05 14.89 11.95
C ILE A 312 -7.47 14.81 10.53
N PRO A 313 -6.29 15.41 10.30
CA PRO A 313 -5.61 15.32 9.01
C PRO A 313 -5.07 13.91 8.75
N SER A 314 -4.88 13.58 7.47
CA SER A 314 -4.31 12.30 7.04
C SER A 314 -3.26 12.51 5.95
N LEU A 315 -2.16 11.73 6.03
CA LEU A 315 -1.13 11.69 5.00
C LEU A 315 -1.48 10.61 3.96
N HIS A 316 -1.43 10.95 2.68
CA HIS A 316 -1.69 10.05 1.58
C HIS A 316 -0.49 10.02 0.62
N ILE A 317 0.00 8.82 0.31
CA ILE A 317 1.05 8.57 -0.66
C ILE A 317 0.48 7.66 -1.74
N ASP A 318 0.29 8.21 -2.94
CA ASP A 318 -0.29 7.47 -4.08
C ASP A 318 0.84 6.89 -4.95
N TYR A 319 0.72 5.60 -5.30
CA TYR A 319 1.57 4.91 -6.26
C TYR A 319 0.72 4.12 -7.24
N LYS A 320 0.67 4.55 -8.51
CA LYS A 320 -0.18 3.93 -9.54
C LYS A 320 -1.64 3.77 -9.04
N ASN A 321 -2.09 2.52 -8.93
CA ASN A 321 -3.41 2.18 -8.40
C ASN A 321 -3.40 1.87 -6.90
N SER A 322 -2.26 2.01 -6.23
CA SER A 322 -2.09 1.70 -4.81
C SER A 322 -1.86 2.97 -4.00
N ARG A 323 -2.13 2.90 -2.72
CA ARG A 323 -2.00 4.03 -1.79
C ARG A 323 -1.52 3.57 -0.44
N VAL A 324 -0.62 4.34 0.17
CA VAL A 324 -0.44 4.32 1.63
C VAL A 324 -1.20 5.51 2.20
N LYS A 325 -1.97 5.25 3.22
CA LYS A 325 -2.67 6.26 4.02
C LYS A 325 -2.21 6.14 5.45
N GLN A 326 -1.82 7.27 6.06
CA GLN A 326 -1.55 7.34 7.47
C GLN A 326 -2.51 8.33 8.11
N TYR A 327 -3.16 7.94 9.18
CA TYR A 327 -4.15 8.73 9.86
C TYR A 327 -4.23 8.38 11.35
N PHE A 328 -4.75 9.31 12.13
CA PHE A 328 -5.00 9.13 13.56
C PHE A 328 -6.49 8.99 13.79
N LYS A 329 -6.87 8.02 14.61
CA LYS A 329 -8.24 7.81 15.01
C LYS A 329 -8.32 7.95 16.53
N GLN A 330 -9.10 8.92 16.98
CA GLN A 330 -9.43 9.00 18.39
C GLN A 330 -10.24 7.76 18.77
N VAL A 331 -9.82 7.08 19.84
CA VAL A 331 -10.55 5.91 20.35
C VAL A 331 -11.69 6.44 21.22
N PRO A 332 -12.97 6.19 20.84
CA PRO A 332 -14.09 6.60 21.68
C PRO A 332 -13.96 6.01 23.08
N GLU A 333 -14.31 6.78 24.11
CA GLU A 333 -14.36 6.35 25.53
C GLU A 333 -13.01 6.00 26.18
N VAL A 334 -11.89 6.24 25.49
CA VAL A 334 -10.55 5.92 26.00
C VAL A 334 -9.62 7.11 25.82
N ARG A 335 -8.66 7.27 26.75
CA ARG A 335 -7.61 8.29 26.66
C ARG A 335 -6.49 7.96 25.65
N GLU A 336 -6.71 6.99 24.79
CA GLU A 336 -5.74 6.48 23.83
C GLU A 336 -6.07 6.98 22.43
N VAL A 337 -5.05 7.09 21.57
CA VAL A 337 -5.18 7.45 20.15
C VAL A 337 -4.53 6.38 19.30
N GLY A 338 -5.25 5.91 18.29
CA GLY A 338 -4.72 4.99 17.29
C GLY A 338 -4.07 5.74 16.14
N ALA A 339 -2.78 5.55 15.92
CA ALA A 339 -2.10 5.86 14.67
C ALA A 339 -2.20 4.64 13.75
N ARG A 340 -2.64 4.85 12.50
CA ARG A 340 -2.80 3.77 11.55
C ARG A 340 -2.14 4.11 10.24
N THR A 341 -1.23 3.23 9.82
CA THR A 341 -0.62 3.24 8.49
C THR A 341 -1.20 2.08 7.71
N GLU A 342 -1.84 2.38 6.58
CA GLU A 342 -2.61 1.42 5.80
C GLU A 342 -2.21 1.47 4.33
N THR A 343 -1.76 0.33 3.80
CA THR A 343 -1.45 0.18 2.37
C THR A 343 -2.61 -0.51 1.67
N THR A 344 -3.26 0.19 0.74
CA THR A 344 -4.29 -0.36 -0.15
C THR A 344 -3.68 -0.70 -1.50
N ILE A 345 -3.76 -1.96 -1.92
CA ILE A 345 -3.30 -2.45 -3.22
C ILE A 345 -4.52 -2.82 -4.07
N ASN A 346 -4.80 -2.00 -5.10
CA ASN A 346 -5.93 -2.21 -6.03
C ASN A 346 -5.53 -3.01 -7.28
N ASN A 347 -4.25 -3.19 -7.54
CA ASN A 347 -3.77 -3.99 -8.66
C ASN A 347 -2.43 -4.67 -8.32
N THR A 348 -2.47 -5.97 -8.10
CA THR A 348 -1.29 -6.76 -7.72
C THR A 348 -0.19 -6.73 -8.79
N ARG A 349 -0.57 -6.56 -10.08
CA ARG A 349 0.37 -6.48 -11.21
C ARG A 349 1.28 -5.27 -11.17
N ASP A 350 0.91 -4.21 -10.43
CA ASP A 350 1.77 -3.05 -10.20
C ASP A 350 3.06 -3.44 -9.47
N PHE A 351 3.03 -4.57 -8.76
CA PHE A 351 4.14 -5.17 -8.02
C PHE A 351 4.68 -6.44 -8.68
N SER A 352 4.34 -6.71 -9.95
CA SER A 352 4.68 -7.93 -10.69
C SER A 352 4.20 -9.22 -9.98
N ILE A 353 3.12 -9.13 -9.22
CA ILE A 353 2.48 -10.24 -8.53
C ILE A 353 1.22 -10.63 -9.30
N GLY A 354 1.06 -11.93 -9.58
CA GLY A 354 -0.14 -12.46 -10.21
C GLY A 354 -1.37 -12.34 -9.30
N LYS A 355 -2.58 -12.30 -9.89
CA LYS A 355 -3.84 -12.13 -9.13
C LYS A 355 -4.34 -13.39 -8.42
N ARG A 356 -3.76 -14.56 -8.64
CA ARG A 356 -4.20 -15.80 -7.98
C ARG A 356 -4.02 -15.69 -6.47
N LEU A 357 -4.92 -16.27 -5.70
CA LEU A 357 -4.91 -16.23 -4.24
C LEU A 357 -3.62 -16.81 -3.62
N ILE A 358 -3.01 -17.79 -4.27
CA ILE A 358 -1.72 -18.39 -3.85
C ILE A 358 -0.58 -17.36 -3.74
N ASN A 359 -0.71 -16.21 -4.40
CA ASN A 359 0.27 -15.12 -4.31
C ASN A 359 0.03 -14.18 -3.11
N LEU A 360 -0.95 -14.47 -2.26
CA LEU A 360 -1.25 -13.64 -1.07
C LEU A 360 -0.04 -13.44 -0.15
N PRO A 361 0.82 -14.44 0.13
CA PRO A 361 2.01 -14.23 0.96
C PRO A 361 2.97 -13.18 0.39
N ALA A 362 3.23 -13.20 -0.92
CA ALA A 362 4.07 -12.21 -1.58
C ALA A 362 3.45 -10.80 -1.54
N LEU A 363 2.12 -10.71 -1.71
CA LEU A 363 1.39 -9.45 -1.65
C LEU A 363 1.38 -8.88 -0.22
N ARG A 364 1.22 -9.74 0.79
CA ARG A 364 1.31 -9.40 2.21
C ARG A 364 2.67 -8.79 2.54
N GLN A 365 3.75 -9.39 2.06
CA GLN A 365 5.10 -8.86 2.26
C GLN A 365 5.24 -7.44 1.68
N VAL A 366 4.71 -7.18 0.49
CA VAL A 366 4.72 -5.85 -0.12
C VAL A 366 3.93 -4.86 0.74
N GLY A 367 2.71 -5.20 1.13
CA GLY A 367 1.83 -4.31 1.88
C GLY A 367 2.40 -3.93 3.25
N PHE A 368 2.82 -4.90 4.06
CA PHE A 368 3.40 -4.62 5.37
C PHE A 368 4.77 -3.94 5.28
N SER A 369 5.61 -4.33 4.32
CA SER A 369 6.89 -3.64 4.11
C SER A 369 6.68 -2.17 3.72
N ALA A 370 5.65 -1.85 2.96
CA ALA A 370 5.33 -0.46 2.62
C ALA A 370 4.98 0.35 3.88
N ASN A 371 4.13 -0.19 4.76
CA ASN A 371 3.78 0.45 6.04
C ASN A 371 5.03 0.68 6.93
N ARG A 372 5.83 -0.36 7.13
CA ARG A 372 7.06 -0.26 7.95
C ARG A 372 8.05 0.76 7.39
N ARG A 373 8.17 0.84 6.06
CA ARG A 373 9.08 1.81 5.41
C ARG A 373 8.63 3.26 5.58
N VAL A 374 7.33 3.52 5.57
CA VAL A 374 6.82 4.86 5.90
C VAL A 374 7.32 5.26 7.29
N LEU A 375 7.10 4.43 8.31
CA LEU A 375 7.55 4.71 9.66
C LEU A 375 9.09 4.81 9.78
N GLN A 376 9.84 3.96 9.06
CA GLN A 376 11.30 4.07 9.02
C GLN A 376 11.76 5.41 8.45
N VAL A 377 11.17 5.86 7.35
CA VAL A 377 11.50 7.16 6.75
C VAL A 377 11.17 8.30 7.73
N GLU A 378 10.04 8.24 8.40
CA GLU A 378 9.63 9.21 9.40
C GLU A 378 10.58 9.25 10.61
N ARG A 379 10.96 8.10 11.15
CA ARG A 379 11.93 7.98 12.25
C ARG A 379 13.30 8.55 11.89
N LEU A 380 13.81 8.19 10.71
CA LEU A 380 15.16 8.56 10.27
C LEU A 380 15.27 10.02 9.82
N SER A 381 14.16 10.64 9.45
CA SER A 381 14.19 12.00 8.89
C SER A 381 14.62 13.08 9.89
N GLN A 382 14.49 12.84 11.18
CA GLN A 382 14.80 13.82 12.23
C GLN A 382 16.19 13.67 12.84
N ASP A 383 16.78 12.47 12.83
CA ASP A 383 18.10 12.22 13.44
C ASP A 383 19.19 12.20 12.37
N CYS A 384 19.36 13.32 11.67
CA CYS A 384 20.41 13.47 10.67
C CYS A 384 21.59 14.35 11.14
N ALA A 385 21.69 14.64 12.44
CA ALA A 385 22.81 15.41 12.97
C ALA A 385 24.14 14.69 12.72
N VAL A 386 25.08 15.40 12.14
CA VAL A 386 26.44 14.91 11.85
C VAL A 386 27.41 15.71 12.72
N GLY A 387 28.15 15.05 13.59
CA GLY A 387 29.14 15.69 14.41
C GLY A 387 30.29 16.27 13.57
N GLU A 388 31.02 17.25 14.12
CA GLU A 388 32.14 17.92 13.48
C GLU A 388 33.22 16.93 13.01
N GLU A 389 33.55 15.94 13.82
CA GLU A 389 34.51 14.89 13.48
C GLU A 389 34.11 14.10 12.23
N ALA A 390 32.82 13.74 12.12
CA ALA A 390 32.28 13.05 10.96
C ALA A 390 32.34 13.93 9.72
N MET A 391 32.06 15.23 9.86
CA MET A 391 32.15 16.21 8.78
C MET A 391 33.59 16.35 8.28
N LEU A 392 34.55 16.44 9.20
CA LEU A 392 35.98 16.49 8.87
C LEU A 392 36.45 15.21 8.16
N LYS A 393 36.01 14.06 8.61
CA LYS A 393 36.30 12.77 7.98
C LYS A 393 35.82 12.69 6.53
N LEU A 394 34.66 13.23 6.22
CA LEU A 394 34.13 13.24 4.85
C LEU A 394 34.87 14.23 3.95
N ASN A 395 35.25 15.39 4.46
CA ASN A 395 35.89 16.45 3.71
C ASN A 395 37.42 16.30 3.58
N ARG A 396 38.03 15.26 4.16
CA ARG A 396 39.46 14.94 4.04
C ARG A 396 39.68 13.63 3.29
N PRO A 397 40.82 13.47 2.62
CA PRO A 397 41.23 12.18 2.11
C PRO A 397 41.36 11.18 3.26
N VAL A 398 40.96 9.95 3.03
CA VAL A 398 41.05 8.86 4.01
C VAL A 398 41.97 7.77 3.49
N GLU A 399 42.69 7.13 4.42
CA GLU A 399 43.48 5.94 4.14
C GLU A 399 43.08 4.82 5.11
N VAL A 400 42.68 3.67 4.56
CA VAL A 400 42.23 2.52 5.33
C VAL A 400 42.88 1.28 4.74
N ASN A 401 43.64 0.55 5.55
CA ASN A 401 44.36 -0.67 5.15
C ASN A 401 45.21 -0.46 3.86
N GLY A 402 45.97 0.63 3.81
CA GLY A 402 46.83 0.99 2.67
C GLY A 402 46.06 1.42 1.41
N GLN A 403 44.76 1.57 1.48
CA GLN A 403 43.94 2.09 0.39
C GLN A 403 43.55 3.55 0.64
N ARG A 404 43.94 4.44 -0.27
CA ARG A 404 43.63 5.86 -0.19
C ARG A 404 42.40 6.23 -1.02
N ALA A 405 41.55 7.11 -0.48
CA ALA A 405 40.42 7.72 -1.19
C ALA A 405 40.40 9.24 -1.02
N SER A 406 39.99 9.94 -2.06
CA SER A 406 39.83 11.40 -2.03
C SER A 406 38.61 11.82 -1.18
N ALA A 407 38.63 13.04 -0.69
CA ALA A 407 37.54 13.64 0.09
C ALA A 407 36.18 13.63 -0.63
N LEU A 408 35.10 13.48 0.10
CA LEU A 408 33.71 13.60 -0.38
C LEU A 408 33.23 15.05 -0.15
N ARG A 409 33.60 15.96 -1.04
CA ARG A 409 33.31 17.38 -0.87
C ARG A 409 31.83 17.68 -1.17
N ILE A 410 31.17 18.45 -0.28
CA ILE A 410 29.78 18.87 -0.44
C ILE A 410 29.53 19.73 -1.69
N THR A 411 30.56 20.45 -2.14
CA THR A 411 30.50 21.31 -3.35
C THR A 411 30.60 20.52 -4.66
N ASP A 412 30.93 19.23 -4.60
CA ASP A 412 31.00 18.36 -5.77
C ASP A 412 29.59 17.85 -6.10
N MET A 413 29.03 18.33 -7.22
CA MET A 413 27.70 17.95 -7.67
C MET A 413 27.53 16.44 -7.88
N ARG A 414 28.62 15.74 -8.26
CA ARG A 414 28.61 14.29 -8.39
C ARG A 414 28.51 13.60 -7.02
N VAL A 415 29.23 14.09 -6.03
CA VAL A 415 29.14 13.60 -4.64
C VAL A 415 27.76 13.85 -4.07
N LEU A 416 27.20 15.04 -4.31
CA LEU A 416 25.85 15.37 -3.88
C LEU A 416 24.80 14.45 -4.52
N ALA A 417 24.93 14.16 -5.83
CA ALA A 417 24.05 13.22 -6.51
C ALA A 417 24.20 11.79 -5.96
N LEU A 418 25.41 11.35 -5.63
CA LEU A 418 25.64 10.06 -4.95
C LEU A 418 24.99 10.03 -3.59
N TRP A 419 25.07 11.09 -2.78
CA TRP A 419 24.40 11.16 -1.47
C TRP A 419 22.88 11.10 -1.59
N HIS A 420 22.27 11.74 -2.59
CA HIS A 420 20.86 11.57 -2.90
C HIS A 420 20.51 10.10 -3.16
N LEU A 421 21.36 9.39 -3.91
CA LEU A 421 21.17 7.97 -4.17
C LEU A 421 21.33 7.11 -2.91
N LEU A 422 22.28 7.46 -2.01
CA LEU A 422 22.44 6.72 -0.75
C LEU A 422 21.20 6.86 0.14
N VAL A 423 20.58 8.03 0.19
CA VAL A 423 19.32 8.21 0.91
C VAL A 423 18.24 7.28 0.35
N TRP A 424 18.16 7.13 -0.98
CA TRP A 424 17.19 6.22 -1.60
C TRP A 424 17.50 4.74 -1.35
N PHE A 425 18.78 4.37 -1.46
CA PHE A 425 19.21 2.97 -1.40
C PHE A 425 19.28 2.39 0.01
N ARG A 426 19.22 3.25 1.04
CA ARG A 426 19.21 2.80 2.44
C ARG A 426 18.08 1.80 2.74
N LEU A 427 16.92 1.99 2.15
CA LEU A 427 15.74 1.18 2.39
C LEU A 427 15.62 -0.05 1.46
N LEU A 428 16.61 -0.30 0.60
CA LEU A 428 16.61 -1.48 -0.25
C LEU A 428 16.98 -2.74 0.56
N PRO A 429 16.09 -3.73 0.70
CA PRO A 429 16.33 -4.90 1.55
C PRO A 429 17.57 -5.71 1.14
N CYS A 430 17.80 -5.81 -0.17
CA CYS A 430 18.91 -6.57 -0.76
C CYS A 430 20.14 -5.70 -1.10
N GLY A 431 20.16 -4.43 -0.64
CA GLY A 431 21.20 -3.48 -1.05
C GLY A 431 21.20 -3.20 -2.55
N PHE A 432 22.29 -2.60 -3.06
CA PHE A 432 22.43 -2.15 -4.45
C PHE A 432 23.76 -2.58 -5.06
N ALA A 433 23.85 -2.62 -6.38
CA ALA A 433 25.04 -2.95 -7.14
C ALA A 433 25.57 -1.73 -7.92
N ASN A 434 26.77 -1.84 -8.48
CA ASN A 434 27.37 -0.83 -9.36
C ASN A 434 26.41 -0.40 -10.49
N ARG A 435 25.73 -1.37 -11.10
CA ARG A 435 24.77 -1.08 -12.18
C ARG A 435 23.62 -0.20 -11.71
N ASP A 436 23.05 -0.48 -10.53
CA ASP A 436 21.92 0.27 -9.99
C ASP A 436 22.31 1.74 -9.77
N LEU A 437 23.50 1.98 -9.20
CA LEU A 437 24.04 3.34 -9.02
C LEU A 437 24.26 4.08 -10.33
N ARG A 438 24.85 3.43 -11.36
CA ARG A 438 25.11 4.07 -12.64
C ARG A 438 23.85 4.55 -13.33
N GLU A 439 22.85 3.69 -13.36
CA GLU A 439 21.58 3.98 -14.02
C GLU A 439 20.86 5.18 -13.37
N HIS A 440 20.90 5.27 -12.04
CA HIS A 440 20.26 6.37 -11.33
C HIS A 440 21.10 7.66 -11.33
N LEU A 441 22.42 7.53 -11.22
CA LEU A 441 23.31 8.69 -11.26
C LEU A 441 23.23 9.41 -12.62
N ALA A 442 23.11 8.67 -13.70
CA ALA A 442 22.92 9.23 -15.03
C ALA A 442 21.67 10.12 -15.10
N VAL A 443 20.56 9.66 -14.53
CA VAL A 443 19.31 10.43 -14.48
C VAL A 443 19.47 11.71 -13.64
N LEU A 444 20.11 11.63 -12.46
CA LEU A 444 20.28 12.79 -11.58
C LEU A 444 21.24 13.84 -12.14
N THR A 445 22.26 13.41 -12.88
CA THR A 445 23.26 14.31 -13.47
C THR A 445 22.90 14.76 -14.88
N GLY A 446 21.75 14.33 -15.43
CA GLY A 446 21.32 14.67 -16.78
C GLY A 446 22.20 14.05 -17.87
N GLN A 447 22.98 13.02 -17.56
CA GLN A 447 23.90 12.34 -18.47
C GLN A 447 23.26 11.08 -19.08
N GLU A 448 23.75 10.69 -20.26
CA GLU A 448 23.40 9.38 -20.81
C GLU A 448 24.05 8.27 -19.95
N PRO A 449 23.34 7.13 -19.71
CA PRO A 449 23.86 6.03 -18.91
C PRO A 449 25.22 5.49 -19.36
N ASN A 450 25.51 5.57 -20.64
CA ASN A 450 26.77 5.12 -21.24
C ASN A 450 27.96 6.01 -20.89
N HIS A 451 27.75 7.27 -20.55
CA HIS A 451 28.81 8.20 -20.14
C HIS A 451 29.33 7.92 -18.71
N ILE A 452 28.59 7.19 -17.92
CA ILE A 452 29.03 6.76 -16.58
C ILE A 452 29.60 5.35 -16.69
N THR A 453 30.92 5.25 -16.90
CA THR A 453 31.58 3.97 -17.06
C THR A 453 31.58 3.14 -15.78
N GLN A 454 31.68 1.81 -15.92
CA GLN A 454 31.77 0.89 -14.79
C GLN A 454 32.98 1.19 -13.89
N GLY A 455 34.11 1.59 -14.50
CA GLY A 455 35.32 1.94 -13.76
C GLY A 455 35.15 3.19 -12.87
N LYS A 456 34.55 4.27 -13.42
CA LYS A 456 34.25 5.48 -12.65
C LYS A 456 33.33 5.15 -11.45
N MET A 457 32.31 4.31 -11.66
CA MET A 457 31.42 3.93 -10.59
C MET A 457 32.09 3.01 -9.57
N THR A 458 33.00 2.13 -9.98
CA THR A 458 33.78 1.30 -9.07
C THR A 458 34.69 2.17 -8.18
N TYR A 459 35.26 3.23 -8.73
CA TYR A 459 36.01 4.22 -7.97
C TYR A 459 35.12 4.94 -6.94
N ASP A 460 33.93 5.40 -7.34
CA ASP A 460 32.98 6.04 -6.41
C ASP A 460 32.54 5.09 -5.30
N LEU A 461 32.21 3.85 -5.61
CA LEU A 461 31.89 2.83 -4.61
C LEU A 461 33.03 2.56 -3.61
N ARG A 462 34.27 2.49 -4.12
CA ARG A 462 35.47 2.36 -3.27
C ARG A 462 35.60 3.56 -2.35
N ARG A 463 35.43 4.77 -2.89
CA ARG A 463 35.51 6.04 -2.16
C ARG A 463 34.46 6.11 -1.05
N LEU A 464 33.19 5.82 -1.38
CA LEU A 464 32.09 5.77 -0.39
C LEU A 464 32.36 4.72 0.71
N ARG A 465 32.91 3.55 0.34
CA ARG A 465 33.23 2.49 1.30
C ARG A 465 34.34 2.90 2.24
N LEU A 466 35.44 3.46 1.75
CA LEU A 466 36.56 3.88 2.59
C LEU A 466 36.19 5.01 3.54
N HIS A 467 35.26 5.88 3.15
CA HIS A 467 34.66 6.88 4.04
C HIS A 467 33.60 6.31 5.01
N GLY A 468 33.28 5.01 4.94
CA GLY A 468 32.31 4.36 5.83
C GLY A 468 30.84 4.66 5.50
N MET A 469 30.56 5.26 4.34
CA MET A 469 29.19 5.57 3.91
C MET A 469 28.41 4.33 3.51
N ILE A 470 29.11 3.34 2.96
CA ILE A 470 28.54 2.05 2.52
C ILE A 470 29.43 0.91 2.98
N GLU A 471 28.85 -0.27 3.09
CA GLU A 471 29.56 -1.52 3.33
C GLU A 471 29.20 -2.58 2.28
N ARG A 472 30.12 -3.50 1.99
CA ARG A 472 29.88 -4.58 1.05
C ARG A 472 29.15 -5.72 1.75
N ILE A 473 28.10 -6.24 1.14
CA ILE A 473 27.42 -7.44 1.62
C ILE A 473 28.33 -8.65 1.36
N PRO A 474 28.70 -9.43 2.39
CA PRO A 474 29.60 -10.56 2.24
C PRO A 474 29.18 -11.53 1.13
N LYS A 475 30.14 -12.07 0.40
CA LYS A 475 29.95 -13.03 -0.71
C LYS A 475 29.08 -12.53 -1.87
N THR A 476 28.87 -11.20 -1.99
CA THR A 476 28.11 -10.60 -3.09
C THR A 476 28.85 -9.45 -3.75
N HIS A 477 28.34 -8.97 -4.88
CA HIS A 477 28.76 -7.71 -5.51
C HIS A 477 27.81 -6.55 -5.16
N ARG A 478 27.13 -6.65 -4.02
CA ARG A 478 26.15 -5.65 -3.56
C ARG A 478 26.67 -4.91 -2.35
N TYR A 479 26.13 -3.72 -2.15
CA TYR A 479 26.47 -2.82 -1.06
C TYR A 479 25.19 -2.43 -0.33
N ARG A 480 25.32 -2.08 0.95
CA ARG A 480 24.26 -1.42 1.73
C ARG A 480 24.80 -0.14 2.33
N VAL A 481 23.90 0.81 2.52
CA VAL A 481 24.21 2.09 3.15
C VAL A 481 24.31 1.88 4.66
N THR A 482 25.38 2.37 5.28
CA THR A 482 25.56 2.32 6.73
C THR A 482 24.66 3.38 7.40
N ASP A 483 24.44 3.28 8.73
CA ASP A 483 23.72 4.30 9.49
C ASP A 483 24.41 5.66 9.42
N PHE A 484 25.73 5.69 9.56
CA PHE A 484 26.53 6.88 9.35
C PHE A 484 26.35 7.45 7.93
N GLY A 485 26.45 6.59 6.91
CA GLY A 485 26.30 7.01 5.51
C GLY A 485 24.93 7.59 5.22
N PHE A 486 23.88 7.01 5.80
CA PHE A 486 22.53 7.53 5.65
C PHE A 486 22.36 8.90 6.33
N ARG A 487 22.76 9.05 7.61
CA ARG A 487 22.65 10.31 8.35
C ARG A 487 23.42 11.43 7.65
N ALA A 488 24.66 11.16 7.25
CA ALA A 488 25.49 12.12 6.54
C ALA A 488 24.86 12.52 5.18
N ALA A 489 24.46 11.55 4.37
CA ALA A 489 23.83 11.81 3.08
C ALA A 489 22.55 12.64 3.25
N LEU A 490 21.70 12.32 4.22
CA LEU A 490 20.46 13.03 4.50
C LEU A 490 20.74 14.47 4.96
N PHE A 491 21.67 14.64 5.90
CA PHE A 491 22.07 15.98 6.39
C PHE A 491 22.53 16.89 5.24
N PHE A 492 23.48 16.42 4.43
CA PHE A 492 24.05 17.25 3.36
C PHE A 492 23.06 17.51 2.23
N THR A 493 22.25 16.55 1.86
CA THR A 493 21.23 16.75 0.80
C THR A 493 20.14 17.72 1.24
N ARG A 494 19.73 17.68 2.52
CA ARG A 494 18.79 18.65 3.10
C ARG A 494 19.39 20.05 3.23
N THR A 495 20.61 20.14 3.73
CA THR A 495 21.32 21.42 3.84
C THR A 495 21.50 22.05 2.45
N HIS A 496 21.88 21.28 1.45
CA HIS A 496 21.96 21.77 0.09
C HIS A 496 20.59 22.25 -0.44
N ALA A 497 19.54 21.48 -0.26
CA ALA A 497 18.22 21.84 -0.80
C ALA A 497 17.57 23.03 -0.08
N ARG A 498 17.76 23.13 1.23
CA ARG A 498 17.07 24.13 2.08
C ARG A 498 17.88 25.40 2.34
N LEU A 499 19.19 25.31 2.28
CA LEU A 499 20.08 26.44 2.59
C LEU A 499 20.91 26.87 1.39
N TYR A 500 21.76 25.99 0.84
CA TYR A 500 22.69 26.37 -0.23
C TYR A 500 21.97 26.75 -1.52
N ARG A 501 21.02 25.95 -1.99
CA ARG A 501 20.32 26.22 -3.25
C ARG A 501 19.51 27.52 -3.24
N PRO A 502 18.70 27.81 -2.23
CA PRO A 502 18.04 29.10 -2.09
C PRO A 502 19.04 30.24 -1.89
N GLY A 503 20.06 30.09 -1.03
CA GLY A 503 21.08 31.09 -0.77
C GLY A 503 21.87 31.47 -2.02
N PHE A 504 22.30 30.49 -2.82
CA PHE A 504 22.97 30.78 -4.11
C PHE A 504 22.04 31.50 -5.10
N ALA A 505 20.74 31.18 -5.11
CA ALA A 505 19.79 31.88 -5.97
C ALA A 505 19.64 33.37 -5.62
N GLU A 506 19.86 33.73 -4.35
CA GLU A 506 19.79 35.12 -3.87
C GLU A 506 21.11 35.89 -4.00
N VAL A 507 22.25 35.16 -3.98
CA VAL A 507 23.60 35.78 -4.13
C VAL A 507 23.96 35.99 -5.61
N LEU A 508 23.31 35.27 -6.58
CA LEU A 508 23.51 35.53 -7.99
C LEU A 508 23.09 36.96 -8.35
N PRO A 509 23.86 37.68 -9.22
CA PRO A 509 23.56 39.06 -9.58
C PRO A 509 22.11 39.17 -10.07
N LYS A 510 21.36 40.09 -9.49
CA LYS A 510 19.96 40.32 -9.77
C LYS A 510 19.76 40.57 -11.26
N LEU A 511 18.88 39.84 -11.88
CA LEU A 511 18.33 40.20 -13.19
C LEU A 511 17.65 41.59 -13.06
N PRO A 512 17.61 42.42 -14.13
CA PRO A 512 17.10 43.81 -14.09
C PRO A 512 15.69 44.00 -13.52
N ASN A 513 14.92 42.94 -13.31
CA ASN A 513 13.56 42.94 -12.79
C ASN A 513 13.41 42.09 -11.50
N ALA A 514 14.48 41.86 -10.72
CA ALA A 514 14.40 41.13 -9.47
C ALA A 514 13.63 41.92 -8.38
N PRO A 515 12.81 41.29 -7.54
CA PRO A 515 12.13 41.98 -6.43
C PRO A 515 13.13 42.52 -5.40
N PRO A 516 12.77 43.57 -4.62
CA PRO A 516 13.66 44.23 -3.67
C PRO A 516 14.20 43.30 -2.58
N ASP A 517 15.33 43.73 -1.95
CA ASP A 517 16.17 43.00 -0.98
C ASP A 517 15.51 42.54 0.33
N ASP A 518 14.21 42.48 0.42
CA ASP A 518 13.42 42.23 1.63
C ASP A 518 13.02 40.76 1.81
N SER A 519 13.78 39.83 1.16
CA SER A 519 13.54 38.40 1.27
C SER A 519 13.57 37.92 2.74
N PRO A 520 12.51 37.21 3.22
CA PRO A 520 12.51 36.62 4.56
C PRO A 520 13.69 35.64 4.77
N LEU A 521 14.19 35.03 3.71
CA LEU A 521 15.33 34.11 3.76
C LEU A 521 16.65 34.83 4.06
N LEU A 522 16.91 35.97 3.41
CA LEU A 522 18.10 36.80 3.73
C LEU A 522 18.10 37.29 5.18
N LYS A 523 16.94 37.70 5.71
CA LYS A 523 16.79 38.05 7.12
C LYS A 523 17.09 36.90 8.07
N HIS A 524 16.74 35.66 7.69
CA HIS A 524 17.04 34.46 8.47
C HIS A 524 18.52 34.06 8.37
N LEU A 525 19.12 34.17 7.18
CA LEU A 525 20.54 33.93 6.98
C LEU A 525 21.40 34.92 7.81
N ALA A 526 21.09 36.21 7.77
CA ALA A 526 21.75 37.20 8.58
C ALA A 526 21.66 36.92 10.10
N LYS A 527 20.52 36.41 10.57
CA LYS A 527 20.37 35.96 11.96
C LYS A 527 21.25 34.74 12.29
N ILE A 528 21.39 33.81 11.36
CA ILE A 528 22.23 32.61 11.52
C ILE A 528 23.70 33.04 11.55
N GLU A 529 24.12 33.91 10.64
CA GLU A 529 25.49 34.48 10.63
C GLU A 529 25.81 35.21 11.94
N ALA A 530 24.93 36.08 12.40
CA ALA A 530 25.09 36.77 13.67
C ALA A 530 25.17 35.78 14.87
N GLU A 531 24.44 34.71 14.87
CA GLU A 531 24.52 33.67 15.90
C GLU A 531 25.81 32.87 15.82
N ILE A 532 26.29 32.56 14.61
CA ILE A 532 27.59 31.91 14.38
C ILE A 532 28.71 32.81 14.89
N ASP A 533 28.70 34.11 14.51
CA ASP A 533 29.71 35.10 14.96
C ASP A 533 29.70 35.23 16.48
N ARG A 534 28.53 35.29 17.10
CA ARG A 534 28.41 35.33 18.56
C ARG A 534 29.02 34.08 19.23
N ARG A 535 28.81 32.89 18.67
CA ARG A 535 29.37 31.63 19.17
C ARG A 535 30.88 31.58 18.99
N VAL A 536 31.38 32.03 17.83
CA VAL A 536 32.82 32.13 17.54
C VAL A 536 33.50 33.07 18.53
N GLN A 537 32.92 34.25 18.78
CA GLN A 537 33.42 35.21 19.79
C GLN A 537 33.38 34.63 21.21
N ASN A 538 32.28 33.98 21.60
CA ASN A 538 32.15 33.35 22.92
C ASN A 538 33.13 32.19 23.13
N ALA A 539 33.46 31.48 22.07
CA ALA A 539 34.43 30.38 22.09
C ALA A 539 35.89 30.87 22.04
N LYS A 540 36.14 32.22 21.98
CA LYS A 540 37.48 32.82 21.83
C LYS A 540 38.25 32.21 20.64
N LEU A 541 37.57 31.89 19.55
CA LEU A 541 38.14 31.31 18.32
C LEU A 541 38.62 32.39 17.33
N VAL A 542 38.56 33.68 17.71
CA VAL A 542 39.16 34.77 16.94
C VAL A 542 40.53 35.01 17.52
N ALA A 543 41.60 34.76 16.72
CA ALA A 543 42.97 35.07 17.01
C ALA A 543 43.23 36.57 16.79
#